data_cabe2cd4c207e2bdb58fe83d08a17ffb
#
_entry.id   cabe2cd4c207e2bdb58fe83d08a17ffb
#
_cell.length_a   1.000
_cell.length_b   1.000
_cell.length_c   1.000
_cell.angle_alpha   90.00
_cell.angle_beta   90.00
_cell.angle_gamma   90.00
#
_symmetry.space_group_name_H-M   'P 1'
#
loop_
_entity.id
_entity.type
_entity.pdbx_description
1 polymer ?
#
loop_
_entity_poly.entity_id
_entity_poly.type
_entity_poly.pdbx_seq_one_letter_code
_entity_poly.pdbx_strand_id
1 'polypeptide(L)'
;MATVRALLEKVAHDIEPEIRSQLGGFFGGMVRAYLPQTWVFRTEREVASLSVDRAGAVHVADGPAADPDVTLETTHERLVAALETRSRAKVPPGDLKVTAHTSKGKTAFDYLRGRLGL
;
A
#
# COMPACT_ATOMS: atom_id res chain seq x y z
N MET A 1 -15.21 5.89 13.90
CA MET A 1 -14.55 6.77 12.93
C MET A 1 -13.48 5.98 12.17
N ALA A 2 -13.49 6.06 10.84
CA ALA A 2 -12.52 5.33 10.04
C ALA A 2 -11.13 5.96 10.18
N THR A 3 -10.13 5.13 10.43
CA THR A 3 -8.73 5.55 10.45
C THR A 3 -8.01 4.94 9.25
N VAL A 4 -6.91 5.55 8.85
CA VAL A 4 -6.08 5.01 7.76
C VAL A 4 -5.58 3.62 8.15
N ARG A 5 -5.13 3.44 9.39
CA ARG A 5 -4.69 2.12 9.87
C ARG A 5 -5.80 1.06 9.73
N ALA A 6 -7.01 1.36 10.20
CA ALA A 6 -8.12 0.41 10.12
C ALA A 6 -8.46 0.04 8.68
N LEU A 7 -8.43 1.03 7.79
CA LEU A 7 -8.67 0.81 6.36
C LEU A 7 -7.54 0.01 5.72
N LEU A 8 -6.30 0.25 6.10
CA LEU A 8 -5.17 -0.53 5.63
C LEU A 8 -5.25 -1.99 6.11
N GLU A 9 -5.76 -2.23 7.31
CA GLU A 9 -5.99 -3.59 7.80
C GLU A 9 -7.01 -4.33 6.94
N LYS A 10 -8.06 -3.65 6.50
CA LYS A 10 -9.03 -4.23 5.56
C LYS A 10 -8.40 -4.51 4.20
N VAL A 11 -7.61 -3.57 3.69
CA VAL A 11 -6.86 -3.76 2.45
C VAL A 11 -5.93 -4.97 2.60
N ALA A 12 -5.20 -5.05 3.71
CA ALA A 12 -4.29 -6.17 3.97
C ALA A 12 -5.02 -7.51 3.96
N HIS A 13 -6.18 -7.57 4.60
CA HIS A 13 -7.00 -8.77 4.64
C HIS A 13 -7.42 -9.21 3.23
N ASP A 14 -7.73 -8.24 2.36
CA ASP A 14 -8.19 -8.54 1.01
C ASP A 14 -7.06 -8.88 0.05
N ILE A 15 -5.90 -8.22 0.18
CA ILE A 15 -4.79 -8.41 -0.76
C ILE A 15 -3.87 -9.58 -0.38
N GLU A 16 -3.79 -9.95 0.89
CA GLU A 16 -2.89 -11.02 1.34
C GLU A 16 -3.15 -12.35 0.63
N PRO A 17 -4.40 -12.84 0.55
CA PRO A 17 -4.67 -14.08 -0.18
C PRO A 17 -4.26 -13.99 -1.65
N GLU A 18 -4.45 -12.84 -2.27
CA GLU A 18 -4.07 -12.61 -3.66
C GLU A 18 -2.56 -12.64 -3.84
N ILE A 19 -1.80 -12.00 -2.95
CA ILE A 19 -0.34 -12.01 -2.99
C ILE A 19 0.16 -13.44 -2.82
N ARG A 20 -0.38 -14.19 -1.87
CA ARG A 20 0.00 -15.59 -1.63
C ARG A 20 -0.33 -16.47 -2.83
N SER A 21 -1.47 -16.24 -3.47
CA SER A 21 -1.84 -16.93 -4.69
C SER A 21 -0.84 -16.67 -5.82
N GLN A 22 -0.42 -15.42 -5.99
CA GLN A 22 0.58 -15.04 -6.98
C GLN A 22 1.94 -15.71 -6.69
N LEU A 23 2.35 -15.77 -5.42
CA LEU A 23 3.60 -16.40 -5.03
C LEU A 23 3.61 -17.90 -5.31
N GLY A 24 2.45 -18.57 -5.16
CA GLY A 24 2.31 -19.98 -5.48
C GLY A 24 2.06 -20.29 -6.94
N GLY A 25 1.87 -19.25 -7.77
CA GLY A 25 1.56 -19.40 -9.18
C GLY A 25 2.79 -19.48 -10.08
N PHE A 26 2.52 -19.53 -11.37
CA PHE A 26 3.56 -19.66 -12.39
C PHE A 26 4.59 -18.53 -12.35
N PHE A 27 4.16 -17.32 -12.03
CA PHE A 27 5.03 -16.13 -11.97
C PHE A 27 5.51 -15.81 -10.55
N GLY A 28 5.44 -16.78 -9.61
CA GLY A 28 5.81 -16.55 -8.22
C GLY A 28 7.22 -16.01 -8.02
N GLY A 29 8.17 -16.48 -8.83
CA GLY A 29 9.55 -15.99 -8.77
C GLY A 29 9.67 -14.51 -9.12
N MET A 30 8.88 -14.02 -10.07
CA MET A 30 8.87 -12.60 -10.44
C MET A 30 8.28 -11.75 -9.31
N VAL A 31 7.20 -12.22 -8.69
CA VAL A 31 6.58 -11.51 -7.57
C VAL A 31 7.54 -11.43 -6.38
N ARG A 32 8.25 -12.52 -6.07
CA ARG A 32 9.22 -12.54 -4.98
C ARG A 32 10.36 -11.54 -5.16
N ALA A 33 10.72 -11.23 -6.39
CA ALA A 33 11.77 -10.25 -6.67
C ALA A 33 11.43 -8.86 -6.15
N TYR A 34 10.15 -8.55 -5.96
CA TYR A 34 9.67 -7.27 -5.44
C TYR A 34 9.41 -7.27 -3.93
N LEU A 35 9.58 -8.41 -3.26
CA LEU A 35 9.39 -8.52 -1.83
C LEU A 35 10.74 -8.55 -1.08
N PRO A 36 10.80 -8.06 0.15
CA PRO A 36 9.69 -7.44 0.89
C PRO A 36 9.37 -6.03 0.39
N GLN A 37 8.19 -5.54 0.73
CA GLN A 37 7.77 -4.17 0.45
C GLN A 37 7.35 -3.49 1.75
N THR A 38 7.70 -2.22 1.87
CA THR A 38 7.28 -1.39 3.02
C THR A 38 6.79 -0.05 2.49
N TRP A 39 5.56 0.27 2.80
CA TRP A 39 4.91 1.51 2.35
C TRP A 39 4.46 2.32 3.56
N VAL A 40 4.67 3.63 3.50
CA VAL A 40 4.23 4.56 4.53
C VAL A 40 3.12 5.44 3.95
N PHE A 41 2.02 5.53 4.67
CA PHE A 41 0.87 6.37 4.32
C PHE A 41 0.79 7.51 5.31
N ARG A 42 0.96 8.72 4.83
CA ARG A 42 1.04 9.92 5.68
C ARG A 42 -0.05 10.92 5.32
N THR A 43 -0.78 11.35 6.33
CA THR A 43 -1.75 12.43 6.22
C THR A 43 -1.45 13.48 7.30
N GLU A 44 -2.20 14.59 7.31
CA GLU A 44 -2.09 15.61 8.35
C GLU A 44 -2.57 15.12 9.71
N ARG A 45 -3.24 13.97 9.77
CA ARG A 45 -3.82 13.44 11.03
C ARG A 45 -3.15 12.18 11.53
N GLU A 46 -2.63 11.35 10.65
CA GLU A 46 -2.01 10.11 11.07
C GLU A 46 -0.95 9.63 10.09
N VAL A 47 -0.09 8.74 10.58
CA VAL A 47 0.88 8.02 9.77
C VAL A 47 0.70 6.54 10.07
N ALA A 48 0.62 5.72 9.04
CA ALA A 48 0.53 4.28 9.17
C ALA A 48 1.43 3.62 8.14
N SER A 49 1.89 2.41 8.45
CA SER A 49 2.76 1.64 7.56
C SER A 49 2.11 0.33 7.20
N LEU A 50 2.31 -0.09 5.96
CA LEU A 50 1.91 -1.40 5.48
C LEU A 50 3.15 -2.09 4.93
N SER A 51 3.39 -3.32 5.36
CA SER A 51 4.52 -4.10 4.87
C SER A 51 4.08 -5.47 4.42
N VAL A 52 4.78 -5.99 3.41
CA VAL A 52 4.57 -7.34 2.88
C VAL A 52 5.90 -8.05 2.99
N ASP A 53 5.96 -9.15 3.74
CA ASP A 53 7.18 -9.91 3.87
C ASP A 53 7.39 -10.86 2.68
N ARG A 54 8.51 -11.57 2.67
CA ARG A 54 8.85 -12.47 1.57
C ARG A 54 7.91 -13.66 1.42
N ALA A 55 7.19 -13.99 2.48
CA ALA A 55 6.19 -15.06 2.44
C ALA A 55 4.83 -14.56 1.97
N GLY A 56 4.67 -13.26 1.74
CA GLY A 56 3.41 -12.66 1.31
C GLY A 56 2.50 -12.28 2.45
N ALA A 57 2.96 -12.37 3.71
CA ALA A 57 2.17 -11.91 4.85
C ALA A 57 2.17 -10.39 4.91
N VAL A 58 0.98 -9.81 5.11
CA VAL A 58 0.79 -8.37 5.16
C VAL A 58 0.62 -7.91 6.59
N HIS A 59 1.38 -6.88 6.96
CA HIS A 59 1.38 -6.31 8.31
C HIS A 59 1.07 -4.83 8.25
N VAL A 60 0.27 -4.34 9.20
CA VAL A 60 -0.06 -2.92 9.33
C VAL A 60 0.34 -2.45 10.72
N ALA A 61 0.97 -1.28 10.79
CA ALA A 61 1.42 -0.70 12.05
C ALA A 61 1.17 0.80 12.07
N ASP A 62 1.11 1.38 13.28
CA ASP A 62 1.08 2.83 13.45
C ASP A 62 2.47 3.40 13.24
N GLY A 63 2.53 4.63 12.73
CA GLY A 63 3.76 5.36 12.56
C GLY A 63 4.51 5.06 11.28
N PRO A 64 5.60 5.79 11.03
CA PRO A 64 6.45 5.57 9.87
C PRO A 64 7.32 4.33 10.07
N ALA A 65 7.65 3.68 8.97
CA ALA A 65 8.61 2.58 8.97
C ALA A 65 10.00 3.11 8.61
N ALA A 66 11.04 2.45 9.09
CA ALA A 66 12.40 2.71 8.64
C ALA A 66 12.57 2.16 7.21
N ASP A 67 13.32 2.88 6.37
CA ASP A 67 13.66 2.47 5.01
C ASP A 67 12.45 2.03 4.17
N PRO A 68 11.40 2.86 4.04
CA PRO A 68 10.26 2.48 3.22
C PRO A 68 10.62 2.42 1.74
N ASP A 69 9.95 1.55 1.00
CA ASP A 69 10.07 1.50 -0.46
C ASP A 69 9.25 2.59 -1.13
N VAL A 70 8.10 2.93 -0.54
CA VAL A 70 7.20 3.98 -1.03
C VAL A 70 6.64 4.77 0.13
N THR A 71 6.56 6.09 -0.03
CA THR A 71 5.85 6.99 0.89
C THR A 71 4.75 7.71 0.10
N LEU A 72 3.53 7.64 0.62
CA LEU A 72 2.37 8.31 0.04
C LEU A 72 1.90 9.40 0.99
N GLU A 73 1.71 10.61 0.47
CA GLU A 73 1.25 11.77 1.24
C GLU A 73 0.03 12.39 0.54
N THR A 74 -1.06 12.54 1.27
CA THR A 74 -2.28 13.20 0.81
C THR A 74 -3.09 13.64 2.02
N THR A 75 -4.24 14.27 1.81
CA THR A 75 -5.11 14.64 2.92
C THR A 75 -5.77 13.40 3.51
N HIS A 76 -6.08 13.46 4.80
CA HIS A 76 -6.74 12.36 5.49
C HIS A 76 -8.07 12.00 4.81
N GLU A 77 -8.88 13.01 4.50
CA GLU A 77 -10.18 12.83 3.84
C GLU A 77 -10.04 12.09 2.50
N ARG A 78 -9.08 12.49 1.67
CA ARG A 78 -8.87 11.86 0.37
C ARG A 78 -8.35 10.44 0.49
N LEU A 79 -7.44 10.19 1.41
CA LEU A 79 -6.91 8.85 1.61
C LEU A 79 -7.99 7.90 2.15
N VAL A 80 -8.77 8.34 3.14
CA VAL A 80 -9.88 7.56 3.68
C VAL A 80 -10.88 7.22 2.57
N ALA A 81 -11.29 8.21 1.78
CA ALA A 81 -12.23 7.99 0.68
C ALA A 81 -11.67 7.00 -0.35
N ALA A 82 -10.40 7.13 -0.72
CA ALA A 82 -9.77 6.23 -1.68
C ALA A 82 -9.73 4.80 -1.15
N LEU A 83 -9.31 4.61 0.10
CA LEU A 83 -9.21 3.28 0.70
C LEU A 83 -10.58 2.63 0.95
N GLU A 84 -11.60 3.42 1.27
CA GLU A 84 -12.96 2.91 1.47
C GLU A 84 -13.62 2.47 0.17
N THR A 85 -13.48 3.29 -0.88
CA THR A 85 -14.14 3.06 -2.16
C THR A 85 -13.23 2.39 -3.17
N ARG A 86 -11.93 2.43 -2.92
CA ARG A 86 -10.85 1.92 -3.76
C ARG A 86 -10.91 2.52 -5.17
N SER A 87 -11.37 1.88 -6.17
CA SER A 87 -11.34 2.40 -7.53
C SER A 87 -12.36 3.50 -7.84
N ARG A 88 -13.30 3.81 -6.93
CA ARG A 88 -14.40 4.75 -7.21
C ARG A 88 -14.05 6.21 -6.94
N ALA A 89 -13.19 6.46 -5.96
CA ALA A 89 -12.83 7.82 -5.56
C ALA A 89 -11.33 8.01 -5.61
N LYS A 90 -10.79 7.98 -6.82
CA LYS A 90 -9.34 8.15 -7.02
C LYS A 90 -8.88 9.52 -6.56
N VAL A 91 -7.74 9.55 -5.89
CA VAL A 91 -7.09 10.81 -5.53
C VAL A 91 -6.59 11.47 -6.81
N PRO A 92 -6.93 12.74 -7.06
CA PRO A 92 -6.39 13.45 -8.22
C PRO A 92 -4.86 13.49 -8.16
N PRO A 93 -4.16 13.36 -9.30
CA PRO A 93 -2.69 13.31 -9.31
C PRO A 93 -2.02 14.49 -8.62
N GLY A 94 -2.61 15.68 -8.65
CA GLY A 94 -2.06 16.86 -7.98
C GLY A 94 -2.20 16.84 -6.46
N ASP A 95 -3.04 15.96 -5.91
CA ASP A 95 -3.34 15.89 -4.48
C ASP A 95 -2.68 14.69 -3.80
N LEU A 96 -1.95 13.88 -4.55
CA LEU A 96 -1.22 12.73 -4.03
C LEU A 96 0.26 12.89 -4.33
N LYS A 97 1.07 12.94 -3.28
CA LYS A 97 2.51 12.91 -3.42
C LYS A 97 3.01 11.49 -3.18
N VAL A 98 3.63 10.91 -4.17
CA VAL A 98 4.22 9.58 -4.09
C VAL A 98 5.73 9.70 -4.22
N THR A 99 6.45 9.16 -3.25
CA THR A 99 7.90 9.08 -3.31
C THR A 99 8.29 7.60 -3.31
N ALA A 100 8.81 7.13 -4.43
CA ALA A 100 9.35 5.79 -4.52
C ALA A 100 10.83 5.85 -4.19
N HIS A 101 11.22 5.21 -3.08
CA HIS A 101 12.60 5.22 -2.59
C HIS A 101 13.43 4.11 -3.23
N THR A 102 12.80 3.10 -3.78
CA THR A 102 13.45 1.98 -4.44
C THR A 102 12.78 1.67 -5.78
N SER A 103 13.51 0.99 -6.67
CA SER A 103 12.96 0.56 -7.97
C SER A 103 11.83 -0.45 -7.79
N LYS A 104 11.98 -1.38 -6.85
CA LYS A 104 10.94 -2.37 -6.56
C LYS A 104 9.68 -1.70 -5.99
N GLY A 105 9.85 -0.62 -5.21
CA GLY A 105 8.74 0.15 -4.66
C GLY A 105 7.95 0.84 -5.77
N LYS A 106 8.64 1.45 -6.72
CA LYS A 106 8.00 2.10 -7.87
C LYS A 106 7.18 1.09 -8.68
N THR A 107 7.77 -0.05 -9.01
CA THR A 107 7.10 -1.07 -9.80
C THR A 107 5.89 -1.64 -9.06
N ALA A 108 6.03 -1.94 -7.77
CA ALA A 108 4.93 -2.44 -6.96
C ALA A 108 3.80 -1.41 -6.85
N PHE A 109 4.13 -0.14 -6.68
CA PHE A 109 3.13 0.92 -6.61
C PHE A 109 2.37 1.07 -7.94
N ASP A 110 3.07 1.07 -9.06
CA ASP A 110 2.42 1.15 -10.38
C ASP A 110 1.45 0.00 -10.62
N TYR A 111 1.77 -1.18 -10.08
CA TYR A 111 0.91 -2.36 -10.17
C TYR A 111 -0.31 -2.27 -9.24
N LEU A 112 -0.10 -1.84 -7.99
CA LEU A 112 -1.13 -1.91 -6.95
C LEU A 112 -1.97 -0.64 -6.79
N ARG A 113 -1.55 0.47 -7.38
CA ARG A 113 -2.22 1.76 -7.15
C ARG A 113 -3.72 1.73 -7.45
N GLY A 114 -4.12 1.06 -8.50
CA GLY A 114 -5.52 0.96 -8.88
C GLY A 114 -6.36 0.20 -7.86
N ARG A 115 -5.78 -0.76 -7.18
CA ARG A 115 -6.45 -1.57 -6.16
C ARG A 115 -6.62 -0.83 -4.85
N LEU A 116 -5.80 0.19 -4.63
CA LEU A 116 -5.87 1.05 -3.46
C LEU A 116 -6.71 2.31 -3.71
N GLY A 117 -7.19 2.50 -4.92
CA GLY A 117 -7.93 3.71 -5.29
C GLY A 117 -7.05 4.94 -5.50
N LEU A 118 -5.78 4.72 -5.79
CA LEU A 118 -4.78 5.80 -5.88
C LEU A 118 -4.30 6.14 -7.30
#